data_95d676b3bdd47bff292517a5e66482bf
#
_entry.id   95d676b3bdd47bff292517a5e66482bf
#
_cell.length_a   1.000
_cell.length_b   1.000
_cell.length_c   1.000
_cell.angle_alpha   90.00
_cell.angle_beta   90.00
_cell.angle_gamma   90.00
#
_symmetry.space_group_name_H-M   'P 1'
#
loop_
_entity.id
_entity.type
_entity.pdbx_description
1 polymer ?
#
loop_
_entity_poly.entity_id
_entity_poly.type
_entity_poly.pdbx_seq_one_letter_code
_entity_poly.pdbx_strand_id
1 'polypeptide(L)'
;MTPPPADLLITGCTALTHGPRGEIVFVDDAVIAVRDGRIASLSSEATGSETGGETGSGSETAARPVAVEHIDGRGCAALPGLINCHTHTPMVALRGLAEDLPAHAWFNDWIWPVESNLTARVIELGARLACAEMIRGGVTTFADHYFAMDTVADVTAECGLRALLGQAYFTSQGPEGRAASLDFALRRRGTAGGRVTTCLAPHAPYTVDDADLAATADLARQHGLPVHIHAAENREQTDNSLARHGHTPVEALARAGLLDEGVGLLIAHATGLDTARDLPVLRRARGRVAVASAPRGYLKFGWDTTPVRALREAGIPVGLATDGAASNNTLDVWESMTLTALTQKHTERDPTWLTARQALDHATLQSACAVGLGREVGSLAEGLRADIILVDLSGPHTQPVHDLAATLVHSARSFDVRDTIVDGRVLMRDREPLTVDVPGVVRELNALLPALVDRSHGKRIQEYEG
;
A
#
# COMPACT_ATOMS: atom_id res chain seq x y z
N MET A 1 -24.58 29.39 -16.04
CA MET A 1 -23.23 29.22 -16.62
C MET A 1 -23.00 27.73 -16.76
N THR A 2 -22.73 27.27 -17.96
CA THR A 2 -22.37 25.84 -18.17
C THR A 2 -21.10 25.54 -17.37
N PRO A 3 -21.06 24.48 -16.57
CA PRO A 3 -19.83 24.10 -15.85
C PRO A 3 -18.70 23.84 -16.86
N PRO A 4 -17.45 24.16 -16.52
CA PRO A 4 -16.31 23.86 -17.38
C PRO A 4 -16.24 22.37 -17.69
N PRO A 5 -15.67 21.96 -18.85
CA PRO A 5 -15.54 20.55 -19.20
C PRO A 5 -14.72 19.80 -18.16
N ALA A 6 -14.99 18.52 -17.99
CA ALA A 6 -14.15 17.61 -17.20
C ALA A 6 -12.87 17.27 -17.97
N ASP A 7 -11.79 16.95 -17.26
CA ASP A 7 -10.57 16.44 -17.89
C ASP A 7 -10.78 15.00 -18.36
N LEU A 8 -11.43 14.18 -17.51
CA LEU A 8 -11.73 12.78 -17.78
C LEU A 8 -13.19 12.49 -17.34
N LEU A 9 -13.88 11.69 -18.13
CA LEU A 9 -15.21 11.16 -17.84
C LEU A 9 -15.19 9.63 -17.96
N ILE A 10 -15.65 8.93 -16.91
CA ILE A 10 -15.83 7.47 -16.92
C ILE A 10 -17.34 7.21 -16.80
N THR A 11 -17.91 6.34 -17.66
CA THR A 11 -19.35 6.10 -17.68
C THR A 11 -19.69 4.62 -17.78
N GLY A 12 -20.87 4.24 -17.23
CA GLY A 12 -21.47 2.92 -17.40
C GLY A 12 -20.83 1.80 -16.56
N CYS A 13 -19.99 2.14 -15.58
CA CYS A 13 -19.41 1.19 -14.65
C CYS A 13 -20.26 1.04 -13.37
N THR A 14 -19.97 0.00 -12.56
CA THR A 14 -20.43 -0.05 -11.17
C THR A 14 -19.33 0.49 -10.26
N ALA A 15 -19.54 1.65 -9.63
CA ALA A 15 -18.52 2.32 -8.83
C ALA A 15 -18.58 1.95 -7.34
N LEU A 16 -17.44 1.65 -6.73
CA LEU A 16 -17.30 1.46 -5.29
C LEU A 16 -17.05 2.79 -4.59
N THR A 17 -17.90 3.13 -3.64
CA THR A 17 -17.71 4.27 -2.74
C THR A 17 -17.96 3.83 -1.29
N HIS A 18 -17.81 4.76 -0.34
CA HIS A 18 -18.08 4.52 1.07
C HIS A 18 -19.23 5.41 1.55
N GLY A 19 -20.17 4.81 2.25
CA GLY A 19 -21.28 5.51 2.91
C GLY A 19 -20.82 6.28 4.16
N PRO A 20 -21.74 7.03 4.80
CA PRO A 20 -21.41 7.91 5.94
C PRO A 20 -20.82 7.20 7.16
N ARG A 21 -20.99 5.90 7.29
CA ARG A 21 -20.44 5.08 8.39
C ARG A 21 -19.19 4.31 7.96
N GLY A 22 -18.66 4.57 6.76
CA GLY A 22 -17.51 3.88 6.18
C GLY A 22 -17.86 2.51 5.57
N GLU A 23 -19.15 2.15 5.44
CA GLU A 23 -19.56 0.95 4.75
C GLU A 23 -19.37 1.06 3.23
N ILE A 24 -18.97 -0.05 2.59
CA ILE A 24 -18.89 -0.10 1.13
C ILE A 24 -20.27 -0.05 0.49
N VAL A 25 -20.42 0.85 -0.47
CA VAL A 25 -21.60 1.05 -1.31
C VAL A 25 -21.21 0.93 -2.77
N PHE A 26 -22.05 0.32 -3.59
CA PHE A 26 -21.89 0.25 -5.04
C PHE A 26 -22.91 1.17 -5.71
N VAL A 27 -22.47 1.95 -6.67
CA VAL A 27 -23.28 2.85 -7.50
C VAL A 27 -23.30 2.27 -8.91
N ASP A 28 -24.45 1.76 -9.33
CA ASP A 28 -24.61 1.18 -10.66
C ASP A 28 -24.78 2.28 -11.72
N ASP A 29 -24.40 1.96 -12.97
CA ASP A 29 -24.39 2.88 -14.12
C ASP A 29 -23.75 4.23 -13.78
N ALA A 30 -22.62 4.15 -13.07
CA ALA A 30 -21.94 5.31 -12.55
C ALA A 30 -21.36 6.20 -13.65
N VAL A 31 -21.45 7.51 -13.40
CA VAL A 31 -20.78 8.57 -14.16
C VAL A 31 -19.82 9.28 -13.21
N ILE A 32 -18.52 9.15 -13.47
CA ILE A 32 -17.46 9.76 -12.70
C ILE A 32 -16.82 10.86 -13.54
N ALA A 33 -16.97 12.11 -13.12
CA ALA A 33 -16.30 13.25 -13.75
C ALA A 33 -15.07 13.65 -12.94
N VAL A 34 -13.94 13.83 -13.61
CA VAL A 34 -12.66 14.24 -13.01
C VAL A 34 -12.28 15.62 -13.52
N ARG A 35 -11.80 16.48 -12.63
CA ARG A 35 -11.26 17.80 -12.94
C ARG A 35 -10.11 18.13 -11.99
N ASP A 36 -9.02 18.66 -12.55
CA ASP A 36 -7.83 19.07 -11.80
C ASP A 36 -7.31 17.94 -10.87
N GLY A 37 -7.34 16.70 -11.37
CA GLY A 37 -6.89 15.52 -10.64
C GLY A 37 -7.81 15.06 -9.51
N ARG A 38 -9.02 15.63 -9.39
CA ARG A 38 -10.00 15.27 -8.34
C ARG A 38 -11.31 14.79 -8.95
N ILE A 39 -12.02 13.96 -8.21
CA ILE A 39 -13.40 13.57 -8.53
C ILE A 39 -14.28 14.81 -8.35
N ALA A 40 -14.78 15.33 -9.45
CA ALA A 40 -15.66 16.51 -9.47
C ALA A 40 -17.13 16.12 -9.21
N SER A 41 -17.53 14.91 -9.64
CA SER A 41 -18.84 14.33 -9.33
C SER A 41 -18.84 12.82 -9.49
N LEU A 42 -19.68 12.15 -8.71
CA LEU A 42 -20.06 10.76 -8.86
C LEU A 42 -21.60 10.68 -8.83
N SER A 43 -22.21 10.22 -9.91
CA SER A 43 -23.66 10.09 -10.06
C SER A 43 -24.02 8.76 -10.74
N SER A 44 -25.31 8.41 -10.78
CA SER A 44 -25.81 7.27 -11.54
C SER A 44 -26.70 7.77 -12.69
N GLU A 45 -26.59 7.16 -13.87
CA GLU A 45 -27.50 7.45 -15.00
C GLU A 45 -28.94 6.95 -14.71
N ALA A 46 -29.09 5.90 -13.87
CA ALA A 46 -30.40 5.30 -13.55
C ALA A 46 -31.32 6.18 -12.69
N THR A 47 -30.81 7.20 -12.00
CA THR A 47 -31.63 8.10 -11.17
C THR A 47 -32.43 9.14 -11.98
N GLY A 48 -32.39 9.07 -13.30
CA GLY A 48 -33.21 9.90 -14.22
C GLY A 48 -34.60 9.33 -14.59
N SER A 49 -34.97 8.11 -14.18
CA SER A 49 -36.30 7.56 -14.47
C SER A 49 -36.82 6.66 -13.35
N GLU A 50 -38.07 6.98 -12.95
CA GLU A 50 -39.04 6.20 -12.20
C GLU A 50 -39.11 6.34 -10.67
N THR A 51 -39.79 7.41 -10.24
CA THR A 51 -40.89 7.26 -9.27
C THR A 51 -42.15 7.82 -9.90
N GLY A 52 -43.06 6.93 -10.26
CA GLY A 52 -44.38 7.33 -10.77
C GLY A 52 -45.17 8.12 -9.71
N GLY A 53 -45.54 9.37 -10.06
CA GLY A 53 -46.37 10.26 -9.28
C GLY A 53 -46.54 11.56 -10.03
N GLU A 54 -47.75 11.81 -10.50
CA GLU A 54 -48.24 12.83 -11.40
C GLU A 54 -47.74 14.27 -11.16
N THR A 55 -47.54 14.96 -12.28
CA THR A 55 -47.61 16.42 -12.53
C THR A 55 -46.60 17.33 -11.86
N GLY A 56 -45.57 17.69 -12.61
CA GLY A 56 -44.69 18.82 -12.33
C GLY A 56 -43.68 19.01 -13.48
N SER A 57 -43.91 20.05 -14.29
CA SER A 57 -43.11 20.44 -15.44
C SER A 57 -41.62 20.54 -15.18
N GLY A 58 -40.79 19.92 -16.04
CA GLY A 58 -39.39 20.27 -16.23
C GLY A 58 -38.37 19.44 -15.45
N SER A 59 -38.27 18.13 -15.76
CA SER A 59 -37.03 17.41 -15.49
C SER A 59 -36.04 17.78 -16.60
N GLU A 60 -35.16 18.76 -16.36
CA GLU A 60 -33.92 18.85 -17.10
C GLU A 60 -33.14 17.58 -16.85
N THR A 61 -33.08 16.67 -17.84
CA THR A 61 -32.07 15.64 -17.93
C THR A 61 -30.74 16.38 -17.81
N ALA A 62 -30.04 16.23 -16.71
CA ALA A 62 -28.73 16.84 -16.50
C ALA A 62 -27.85 16.40 -17.68
N ALA A 63 -27.49 17.35 -18.54
CA ALA A 63 -26.69 17.08 -19.72
C ALA A 63 -25.39 16.42 -19.26
N ARG A 64 -24.99 15.31 -19.89
CA ARG A 64 -23.70 14.64 -19.60
C ARG A 64 -22.60 15.70 -19.63
N PRO A 65 -21.69 15.71 -18.63
CA PRO A 65 -20.55 16.63 -18.65
C PRO A 65 -19.75 16.42 -19.95
N VAL A 66 -19.39 17.50 -20.60
CA VAL A 66 -18.42 17.45 -21.71
C VAL A 66 -17.05 17.20 -21.11
N ALA A 67 -16.28 16.26 -21.65
CA ALA A 67 -14.94 15.91 -21.18
C ALA A 67 -13.93 15.96 -22.32
N VAL A 68 -12.65 16.21 -21.96
CA VAL A 68 -11.52 16.14 -22.90
C VAL A 68 -11.23 14.68 -23.26
N GLU A 69 -11.32 13.78 -22.27
CA GLU A 69 -11.08 12.35 -22.41
C GLU A 69 -12.28 11.55 -21.86
N HIS A 70 -12.61 10.44 -22.52
CA HIS A 70 -13.72 9.58 -22.11
C HIS A 70 -13.28 8.10 -22.07
N ILE A 71 -13.66 7.41 -20.98
CA ILE A 71 -13.48 5.98 -20.81
C ILE A 71 -14.86 5.31 -20.70
N ASP A 72 -15.13 4.35 -21.57
CA ASP A 72 -16.29 3.47 -21.46
C ASP A 72 -16.02 2.42 -20.40
N GLY A 73 -16.75 2.48 -19.28
CA GLY A 73 -16.62 1.58 -18.15
C GLY A 73 -17.63 0.42 -18.14
N ARG A 74 -18.42 0.24 -19.20
CA ARG A 74 -19.42 -0.83 -19.26
C ARG A 74 -18.78 -2.20 -19.09
N GLY A 75 -19.37 -3.04 -18.24
CA GLY A 75 -18.83 -4.34 -17.86
C GLY A 75 -17.68 -4.29 -16.85
N CYS A 76 -17.29 -3.11 -16.38
CA CYS A 76 -16.27 -2.94 -15.36
C CYS A 76 -16.84 -2.51 -14.02
N ALA A 77 -16.11 -2.88 -12.94
CA ALA A 77 -16.19 -2.20 -11.67
C ALA A 77 -15.15 -1.09 -11.59
N ALA A 78 -15.56 0.13 -11.20
CA ALA A 78 -14.66 1.22 -10.85
C ALA A 78 -14.40 1.18 -9.35
N LEU A 79 -13.13 1.08 -8.96
CA LEU A 79 -12.70 1.02 -7.55
C LEU A 79 -11.76 2.19 -7.26
N PRO A 80 -11.67 2.65 -6.00
CA PRO A 80 -10.50 3.41 -5.60
C PRO A 80 -9.24 2.59 -5.92
N GLY A 81 -8.19 3.26 -6.37
CA GLY A 81 -6.91 2.58 -6.57
C GLY A 81 -6.45 1.85 -5.33
N LEU A 82 -5.92 0.65 -5.49
CA LEU A 82 -5.40 -0.16 -4.39
C LEU A 82 -4.16 0.50 -3.79
N ILE A 83 -3.93 0.24 -2.50
CA ILE A 83 -2.83 0.84 -1.75
C ILE A 83 -1.97 -0.28 -1.15
N ASN A 84 -0.67 -0.25 -1.48
CA ASN A 84 0.34 -1.13 -0.90
C ASN A 84 0.99 -0.44 0.30
N CYS A 85 0.58 -0.80 1.52
CA CYS A 85 0.97 -0.09 2.75
C CYS A 85 2.40 -0.39 3.22
N HIS A 86 3.10 -1.32 2.61
CA HIS A 86 4.49 -1.64 2.91
C HIS A 86 5.11 -2.45 1.78
N THR A 87 6.21 -1.96 1.25
CA THR A 87 7.01 -2.65 0.23
C THR A 87 8.47 -2.19 0.26
N HIS A 88 9.30 -2.88 -0.54
CA HIS A 88 10.69 -2.57 -0.83
C HIS A 88 10.87 -2.61 -2.35
N THR A 89 10.50 -1.54 -3.05
CA THR A 89 10.38 -1.57 -4.52
C THR A 89 11.64 -2.01 -5.24
N PRO A 90 12.88 -1.61 -4.85
CA PRO A 90 14.10 -2.09 -5.50
C PRO A 90 14.33 -3.60 -5.37
N MET A 91 13.76 -4.26 -4.34
CA MET A 91 13.88 -5.71 -4.14
C MET A 91 13.22 -6.56 -5.22
N VAL A 92 12.50 -5.96 -6.18
CA VAL A 92 12.08 -6.68 -7.39
C VAL A 92 13.28 -7.28 -8.13
N ALA A 93 14.46 -6.65 -8.04
CA ALA A 93 15.70 -7.19 -8.58
C ALA A 93 16.18 -8.48 -7.87
N LEU A 94 15.66 -8.79 -6.70
CA LEU A 94 16.02 -9.96 -5.87
C LEU A 94 14.91 -11.04 -5.87
N ARG A 95 13.88 -10.87 -6.67
CA ARG A 95 12.73 -11.79 -6.76
C ARG A 95 13.17 -13.22 -7.04
N GLY A 96 12.75 -14.17 -6.18
CA GLY A 96 13.04 -15.58 -6.34
C GLY A 96 14.49 -15.98 -6.04
N LEU A 97 15.31 -15.07 -5.48
CA LEU A 97 16.71 -15.34 -5.19
C LEU A 97 16.90 -16.28 -3.97
N ALA A 98 16.03 -16.16 -2.96
CA ALA A 98 16.20 -16.84 -1.68
C ALA A 98 14.87 -17.46 -1.25
N GLU A 99 14.59 -18.64 -1.73
CA GLU A 99 13.35 -19.37 -1.47
C GLU A 99 13.56 -20.52 -0.49
N ASP A 100 12.47 -20.89 0.22
CA ASP A 100 12.41 -22.07 1.09
C ASP A 100 13.48 -22.08 2.19
N LEU A 101 13.78 -20.92 2.77
CA LEU A 101 14.79 -20.71 3.79
C LEU A 101 14.16 -20.19 5.09
N PRO A 102 14.71 -20.57 6.26
CA PRO A 102 14.38 -19.89 7.51
C PRO A 102 14.86 -18.43 7.47
N ALA A 103 14.20 -17.53 8.22
CA ALA A 103 14.47 -16.09 8.18
C ALA A 103 15.94 -15.75 8.42
N HIS A 104 16.60 -16.40 9.39
CA HIS A 104 18.02 -16.17 9.67
C HIS A 104 18.91 -16.40 8.44
N ALA A 105 18.74 -17.52 7.73
CA ALA A 105 19.51 -17.82 6.52
C ALA A 105 19.12 -16.90 5.36
N TRP A 106 17.82 -16.56 5.25
CA TRP A 106 17.33 -15.62 4.25
C TRP A 106 18.02 -14.26 4.35
N PHE A 107 18.09 -13.67 5.56
CA PHE A 107 18.78 -12.41 5.78
C PHE A 107 20.30 -12.53 5.65
N ASN A 108 20.93 -13.41 6.45
CA ASN A 108 22.39 -13.42 6.65
C ASN A 108 23.18 -14.05 5.51
N ASP A 109 22.62 -15.08 4.86
CA ASP A 109 23.33 -15.82 3.84
C ASP A 109 22.98 -15.36 2.41
N TRP A 110 21.82 -14.67 2.25
CA TRP A 110 21.33 -14.32 0.93
C TRP A 110 21.08 -12.83 0.75
N ILE A 111 20.10 -12.25 1.41
CA ILE A 111 19.62 -10.91 1.07
C ILE A 111 20.64 -9.84 1.43
N TRP A 112 21.05 -9.76 2.68
CA TRP A 112 22.01 -8.71 3.09
C TRP A 112 23.38 -8.78 2.43
N PRO A 113 23.95 -9.96 2.12
CA PRO A 113 25.10 -10.04 1.22
C PRO A 113 24.85 -9.48 -0.17
N VAL A 114 23.73 -9.82 -0.81
CA VAL A 114 23.39 -9.33 -2.16
C VAL A 114 23.05 -7.84 -2.14
N GLU A 115 22.38 -7.33 -1.14
CA GLU A 115 22.09 -5.91 -0.99
C GLU A 115 23.35 -5.05 -0.89
N SER A 116 24.47 -5.61 -0.43
CA SER A 116 25.77 -4.90 -0.45
C SER A 116 26.29 -4.60 -1.86
N ASN A 117 25.72 -5.22 -2.90
CA ASN A 117 26.04 -5.01 -4.33
C ASN A 117 25.08 -4.04 -5.03
N LEU A 118 24.07 -3.53 -4.32
CA LEU A 118 23.11 -2.62 -4.93
C LEU A 118 23.80 -1.36 -5.43
N THR A 119 23.59 -1.06 -6.70
CA THR A 119 24.00 0.20 -7.34
C THR A 119 22.78 1.09 -7.55
N ALA A 120 23.00 2.40 -7.73
CA ALA A 120 21.92 3.33 -8.05
C ALA A 120 21.12 2.89 -9.29
N ARG A 121 21.79 2.27 -10.29
CA ARG A 121 21.13 1.78 -11.50
C ARG A 121 20.25 0.54 -11.24
N VAL A 122 20.70 -0.41 -10.42
CA VAL A 122 19.89 -1.56 -10.03
C VAL A 122 18.66 -1.11 -9.25
N ILE A 123 18.82 -0.16 -8.32
CA ILE A 123 17.73 0.43 -7.55
C ILE A 123 16.72 1.11 -8.47
N GLU A 124 17.18 1.92 -9.42
CA GLU A 124 16.31 2.58 -10.41
C GLU A 124 15.53 1.58 -11.24
N LEU A 125 16.18 0.57 -11.80
CA LEU A 125 15.53 -0.44 -12.64
C LEU A 125 14.55 -1.29 -11.83
N GLY A 126 14.93 -1.69 -10.61
CA GLY A 126 14.04 -2.42 -9.69
C GLY A 126 12.80 -1.61 -9.36
N ALA A 127 12.96 -0.33 -9.00
CA ALA A 127 11.83 0.56 -8.71
C ALA A 127 10.93 0.79 -9.93
N ARG A 128 11.49 0.95 -11.14
CA ARG A 128 10.70 1.06 -12.39
C ARG A 128 9.88 -0.20 -12.65
N LEU A 129 10.49 -1.37 -12.49
CA LEU A 129 9.78 -2.64 -12.68
C LEU A 129 8.70 -2.85 -11.63
N ALA A 130 8.97 -2.48 -10.37
CA ALA A 130 7.98 -2.47 -9.29
C ALA A 130 6.79 -1.56 -9.61
N CYS A 131 7.05 -0.32 -10.04
CA CYS A 131 6.00 0.62 -10.45
C CYS A 131 5.14 0.04 -11.59
N ALA A 132 5.76 -0.56 -12.60
CA ALA A 132 5.03 -1.19 -13.71
C ALA A 132 4.15 -2.35 -13.25
N GLU A 133 4.64 -3.21 -12.34
CA GLU A 133 3.88 -4.30 -11.76
C GLU A 133 2.70 -3.78 -10.95
N MET A 134 2.93 -2.80 -10.07
CA MET A 134 1.89 -2.16 -9.26
C MET A 134 0.83 -1.48 -10.13
N ILE A 135 1.21 -0.72 -11.16
CA ILE A 135 0.27 -0.11 -12.11
C ILE A 135 -0.60 -1.19 -12.77
N ARG A 136 0.00 -2.30 -13.22
CA ARG A 136 -0.74 -3.42 -13.84
C ARG A 136 -1.66 -4.15 -12.89
N GLY A 137 -1.35 -4.12 -11.59
CA GLY A 137 -2.15 -4.69 -10.52
C GLY A 137 -3.19 -3.72 -9.93
N GLY A 138 -3.27 -2.48 -10.44
CA GLY A 138 -4.22 -1.48 -9.94
C GLY A 138 -3.79 -0.79 -8.64
N VAL A 139 -2.52 -0.91 -8.24
CA VAL A 139 -1.97 -0.16 -7.12
C VAL A 139 -1.65 1.25 -7.60
N THR A 140 -2.26 2.25 -6.96
CA THR A 140 -2.06 3.67 -7.26
C THR A 140 -1.17 4.38 -6.24
N THR A 141 -1.09 3.81 -5.03
CA THR A 141 -0.32 4.36 -3.91
C THR A 141 0.47 3.23 -3.23
N PHE A 142 1.72 3.51 -2.86
CA PHE A 142 2.53 2.56 -2.10
C PHE A 142 3.32 3.25 -1.00
N ALA A 143 3.63 2.51 0.09
CA ALA A 143 4.56 2.94 1.12
C ALA A 143 5.84 2.11 1.00
N ASP A 144 6.97 2.79 0.78
CA ASP A 144 8.28 2.16 0.58
C ASP A 144 9.24 2.52 1.72
N HIS A 145 9.96 1.53 2.18
CA HIS A 145 10.91 1.62 3.28
C HIS A 145 12.22 0.96 2.85
N TYR A 146 13.13 1.72 2.21
CA TYR A 146 14.34 1.14 1.64
C TYR A 146 15.50 2.16 1.56
N PHE A 147 16.54 1.82 0.79
CA PHE A 147 17.74 2.64 0.58
C PHE A 147 17.63 3.44 -0.72
N ALA A 148 18.48 4.48 -0.84
CA ALA A 148 18.58 5.36 -2.02
C ALA A 148 17.20 5.91 -2.46
N MET A 149 16.38 6.35 -1.51
CA MET A 149 15.02 6.80 -1.74
C MET A 149 14.90 8.03 -2.65
N ASP A 150 15.95 8.81 -2.83
CA ASP A 150 15.97 9.87 -3.85
C ASP A 150 15.72 9.30 -5.26
N THR A 151 16.37 8.18 -5.60
CA THR A 151 16.17 7.48 -6.88
C THR A 151 14.74 6.93 -6.98
N VAL A 152 14.23 6.33 -5.91
CA VAL A 152 12.85 5.82 -5.88
C VAL A 152 11.83 6.95 -6.03
N ALA A 153 12.07 8.12 -5.41
CA ALA A 153 11.19 9.28 -5.53
C ALA A 153 11.15 9.81 -6.98
N ASP A 154 12.28 9.88 -7.65
CA ASP A 154 12.36 10.30 -9.05
C ASP A 154 11.61 9.32 -9.97
N VAL A 155 11.84 8.00 -9.80
CA VAL A 155 11.13 6.96 -10.53
C VAL A 155 9.62 7.02 -10.27
N THR A 156 9.21 7.22 -9.02
CA THR A 156 7.78 7.37 -8.66
C THR A 156 7.14 8.55 -9.37
N ALA A 157 7.84 9.69 -9.41
CA ALA A 157 7.38 10.90 -10.09
C ALA A 157 7.18 10.68 -11.59
N GLU A 158 8.14 10.02 -12.24
CA GLU A 158 8.12 9.70 -13.67
C GLU A 158 7.02 8.67 -14.02
N CYS A 159 6.92 7.60 -13.25
CA CYS A 159 5.89 6.57 -13.43
C CYS A 159 4.47 7.08 -13.15
N GLY A 160 4.33 8.15 -12.35
CA GLY A 160 3.06 8.80 -12.07
C GLY A 160 2.32 8.27 -10.84
N LEU A 161 2.87 7.31 -10.10
CA LEU A 161 2.26 6.79 -8.88
C LEU A 161 2.31 7.81 -7.72
N ARG A 162 1.52 7.52 -6.68
CA ARG A 162 1.58 8.18 -5.38
C ARG A 162 2.40 7.32 -4.42
N ALA A 163 3.16 7.93 -3.50
CA ALA A 163 3.94 7.17 -2.52
C ALA A 163 4.10 7.88 -1.18
N LEU A 164 4.27 7.06 -0.12
CA LEU A 164 4.86 7.42 1.16
C LEU A 164 6.25 6.78 1.22
N LEU A 165 7.32 7.59 1.17
CA LEU A 165 8.69 7.11 1.04
C LEU A 165 9.50 7.37 2.31
N GLY A 166 10.23 6.36 2.77
CA GLY A 166 11.11 6.45 3.93
C GLY A 166 12.51 5.94 3.63
N GLN A 167 13.53 6.80 3.80
CA GLN A 167 14.94 6.39 3.74
C GLN A 167 15.28 5.59 4.98
N ALA A 168 15.49 4.27 4.81
CA ALA A 168 15.81 3.34 5.89
C ALA A 168 17.19 3.63 6.49
N TYR A 169 17.31 3.40 7.81
CA TYR A 169 18.58 3.47 8.51
C TYR A 169 18.67 2.46 9.66
N PHE A 170 19.91 2.15 10.03
CA PHE A 170 20.31 1.29 11.16
C PHE A 170 21.16 2.08 12.16
N THR A 171 21.15 1.74 13.44
CA THR A 171 22.09 2.35 14.42
C THR A 171 23.55 2.10 14.06
N SER A 172 23.89 0.99 13.39
CA SER A 172 25.24 0.72 12.90
C SER A 172 25.79 1.77 11.92
N GLN A 173 24.92 2.59 11.30
CA GLN A 173 25.30 3.72 10.44
C GLN A 173 25.64 4.99 11.24
N GLY A 174 25.44 4.98 12.56
CA GLY A 174 25.63 6.14 13.43
C GLY A 174 24.61 7.26 13.21
N PRO A 175 24.84 8.44 13.79
CA PRO A 175 23.92 9.59 13.68
C PRO A 175 23.68 10.04 12.23
N GLU A 176 24.60 9.73 11.31
CA GLU A 176 24.52 10.10 9.89
C GLU A 176 23.37 9.37 9.19
N GLY A 177 23.10 8.10 9.53
CA GLY A 177 21.98 7.33 8.97
C GLY A 177 20.64 7.99 9.28
N ARG A 178 20.42 8.37 10.56
CA ARG A 178 19.19 9.08 10.98
C ARG A 178 19.10 10.48 10.34
N ALA A 179 20.25 11.22 10.25
CA ALA A 179 20.29 12.50 9.61
C ALA A 179 19.95 12.42 8.11
N ALA A 180 20.44 11.40 7.40
CA ALA A 180 20.10 11.15 6.00
C ALA A 180 18.62 10.83 5.80
N SER A 181 18.00 10.06 6.71
CA SER A 181 16.57 9.79 6.69
C SER A 181 15.75 11.07 6.83
N LEU A 182 16.12 11.94 7.77
CA LEU A 182 15.45 13.24 7.97
C LEU A 182 15.65 14.17 6.76
N ASP A 183 16.89 14.31 6.28
CA ASP A 183 17.20 15.16 5.12
C ASP A 183 16.38 14.76 3.89
N PHE A 184 16.35 13.46 3.56
CA PHE A 184 15.51 12.92 2.51
C PHE A 184 14.04 13.30 2.72
N ALA A 185 13.50 13.04 3.93
CA ALA A 185 12.11 13.29 4.23
C ALA A 185 11.73 14.77 4.05
N LEU A 186 12.58 15.70 4.48
CA LEU A 186 12.33 17.13 4.34
C LEU A 186 12.43 17.62 2.89
N ARG A 187 13.41 17.14 2.13
CA ARG A 187 13.63 17.57 0.74
C ARG A 187 12.57 17.05 -0.23
N ARG A 188 12.10 15.83 -0.03
CA ARG A 188 11.19 15.16 -0.97
C ARG A 188 9.70 15.30 -0.61
N ARG A 189 9.37 15.76 0.58
CA ARG A 189 7.99 15.96 1.00
C ARG A 189 7.25 16.90 0.05
N GLY A 190 6.12 16.41 -0.49
CA GLY A 190 5.25 17.17 -1.38
C GLY A 190 5.75 17.31 -2.83
N THR A 191 6.83 16.62 -3.21
CA THR A 191 7.31 16.61 -4.61
C THR A 191 6.34 15.84 -5.53
N ALA A 192 6.63 15.81 -6.84
CA ALA A 192 5.77 15.19 -7.85
C ALA A 192 4.30 15.71 -7.83
N GLY A 193 4.12 17.02 -7.61
CA GLY A 193 2.77 17.61 -7.54
C GLY A 193 1.98 17.18 -6.30
N GLY A 194 2.67 16.82 -5.21
CA GLY A 194 2.07 16.35 -3.95
C GLY A 194 1.84 14.84 -3.89
N ARG A 195 2.20 14.07 -4.95
CA ARG A 195 2.05 12.61 -4.93
C ARG A 195 3.11 11.91 -4.08
N VAL A 196 4.30 12.48 -3.91
CA VAL A 196 5.32 11.96 -3.00
C VAL A 196 5.17 12.60 -1.63
N THR A 197 4.83 11.78 -0.65
CA THR A 197 4.88 12.09 0.79
C THR A 197 6.01 11.32 1.41
N THR A 198 6.45 11.70 2.62
CA THR A 198 7.66 11.13 3.22
C THR A 198 7.45 10.80 4.70
N CYS A 199 8.26 9.86 5.20
CA CYS A 199 8.31 9.47 6.60
C CYS A 199 9.76 9.29 7.06
N LEU A 200 9.97 9.25 8.37
CA LEU A 200 11.19 8.71 8.97
C LEU A 200 11.10 7.18 8.97
N ALA A 201 12.20 6.52 8.69
CA ALA A 201 12.21 5.07 8.47
C ALA A 201 13.32 4.35 9.26
N PRO A 202 13.28 4.35 10.62
CA PRO A 202 14.09 3.41 11.40
C PRO A 202 13.75 1.98 10.98
N HIS A 203 14.76 1.12 10.78
CA HIS A 203 14.50 -0.20 10.22
C HIS A 203 13.61 -1.07 11.13
N ALA A 204 14.08 -1.39 12.32
CA ALA A 204 13.35 -2.22 13.29
C ALA A 204 13.96 -2.06 14.70
N PRO A 205 13.24 -2.39 15.79
CA PRO A 205 13.78 -2.31 17.14
C PRO A 205 14.97 -3.25 17.41
N TYR A 206 15.20 -4.27 16.59
CA TYR A 206 16.37 -5.15 16.72
C TYR A 206 17.61 -4.66 15.97
N THR A 207 17.50 -3.59 15.17
CA THR A 207 18.61 -2.97 14.42
C THR A 207 18.78 -1.48 14.70
N VAL A 208 17.82 -0.88 15.38
CA VAL A 208 17.84 0.53 15.80
C VAL A 208 17.63 0.56 17.31
N ASP A 209 18.63 1.09 18.02
CA ASP A 209 18.60 1.13 19.48
C ASP A 209 17.59 2.12 20.06
N ASP A 210 17.34 2.01 21.36
CA ASP A 210 16.36 2.83 22.08
C ASP A 210 16.66 4.34 21.97
N ALA A 211 17.94 4.73 21.95
CA ALA A 211 18.34 6.14 21.86
C ALA A 211 18.02 6.72 20.48
N ASP A 212 18.30 5.95 19.42
CA ASP A 212 17.98 6.34 18.06
C ASP A 212 16.46 6.33 17.79
N LEU A 213 15.72 5.38 18.36
CA LEU A 213 14.25 5.37 18.31
C LEU A 213 13.65 6.58 19.02
N ALA A 214 14.16 6.94 20.20
CA ALA A 214 13.70 8.13 20.94
C ALA A 214 14.02 9.43 20.17
N ALA A 215 15.22 9.54 19.61
CA ALA A 215 15.58 10.68 18.78
C ALA A 215 14.71 10.77 17.52
N THR A 216 14.30 9.62 16.93
CA THR A 216 13.38 9.59 15.81
C THR A 216 11.99 10.10 16.20
N ALA A 217 11.48 9.73 17.37
CA ALA A 217 10.21 10.24 17.87
C ALA A 217 10.24 11.76 18.08
N ASP A 218 11.36 12.31 18.56
CA ASP A 218 11.56 13.76 18.72
C ASP A 218 11.55 14.47 17.37
N LEU A 219 12.28 13.95 16.37
CA LEU A 219 12.29 14.49 15.02
C LEU A 219 10.92 14.39 14.34
N ALA A 220 10.21 13.27 14.52
CA ALA A 220 8.85 13.09 14.02
C ALA A 220 7.91 14.18 14.53
N ARG A 221 7.92 14.46 15.84
CA ARG A 221 7.14 15.54 16.45
C ARG A 221 7.56 16.91 15.97
N GLN A 222 8.86 17.17 15.95
CA GLN A 222 9.41 18.47 15.56
C GLN A 222 9.05 18.86 14.13
N HIS A 223 9.04 17.90 13.20
CA HIS A 223 8.85 18.16 11.78
C HIS A 223 7.46 17.74 11.25
N GLY A 224 6.61 17.16 12.10
CA GLY A 224 5.29 16.66 11.70
C GLY A 224 5.42 15.57 10.62
N LEU A 225 6.39 14.67 10.77
CA LEU A 225 6.63 13.54 9.87
C LEU A 225 6.08 12.26 10.52
N PRO A 226 5.40 11.39 9.77
CA PRO A 226 5.10 10.05 10.26
C PRO A 226 6.36 9.19 10.32
N VAL A 227 6.27 8.06 11.02
CA VAL A 227 7.31 7.04 11.11
C VAL A 227 6.79 5.75 10.52
N HIS A 228 7.59 5.06 9.73
CA HIS A 228 7.34 3.72 9.19
C HIS A 228 8.44 2.78 9.67
N ILE A 229 8.08 1.67 10.31
CA ILE A 229 9.03 0.77 10.98
C ILE A 229 8.54 -0.68 10.94
N HIS A 230 9.46 -1.65 10.84
CA HIS A 230 9.16 -3.06 11.09
C HIS A 230 9.12 -3.32 12.60
N ALA A 231 8.09 -3.98 13.11
CA ALA A 231 8.05 -4.39 14.49
C ALA A 231 7.17 -5.62 14.71
N ALA A 232 7.61 -6.49 15.63
CA ALA A 232 6.94 -7.77 15.90
C ALA A 232 6.67 -8.55 14.59
N GLU A 233 7.69 -8.65 13.74
CA GLU A 233 7.58 -9.30 12.42
C GLU A 233 7.17 -10.77 12.54
N ASN A 234 7.65 -11.44 13.60
CA ASN A 234 7.31 -12.81 13.90
C ASN A 234 7.37 -13.04 15.42
N ARG A 235 6.94 -14.22 15.84
CA ARG A 235 6.91 -14.58 17.26
C ARG A 235 8.30 -14.66 17.88
N GLU A 236 9.28 -15.17 17.12
CA GLU A 236 10.66 -15.30 17.59
C GLU A 236 11.27 -13.96 17.98
N GLN A 237 11.10 -12.92 17.18
CA GLN A 237 11.53 -11.55 17.53
C GLN A 237 10.91 -11.04 18.83
N THR A 238 9.62 -11.29 19.05
CA THR A 238 8.94 -10.87 20.27
C THR A 238 9.48 -11.63 21.47
N ASP A 239 9.67 -12.93 21.37
CA ASP A 239 10.19 -13.76 22.44
C ASP A 239 11.65 -13.39 22.76
N ASN A 240 12.48 -13.10 21.74
CA ASN A 240 13.85 -12.63 21.90
C ASN A 240 13.91 -11.24 22.57
N SER A 241 13.04 -10.31 22.18
CA SER A 241 12.92 -8.98 22.81
C SER A 241 12.54 -9.12 24.28
N LEU A 242 11.57 -9.96 24.60
CA LEU A 242 11.18 -10.25 25.98
C LEU A 242 12.32 -10.84 26.80
N ALA A 243 13.06 -11.81 26.24
CA ALA A 243 14.17 -12.47 26.92
C ALA A 243 15.36 -11.54 27.17
N ARG A 244 15.69 -10.67 26.18
CA ARG A 244 16.85 -9.76 26.26
C ARG A 244 16.56 -8.46 27.01
N HIS A 245 15.35 -7.92 26.86
CA HIS A 245 15.02 -6.56 27.30
C HIS A 245 13.83 -6.50 28.27
N GLY A 246 13.09 -7.58 28.47
CA GLY A 246 11.93 -7.67 29.35
C GLY A 246 10.67 -6.96 28.84
N HIS A 247 10.67 -6.52 27.58
CA HIS A 247 9.53 -5.87 26.92
C HIS A 247 9.37 -6.35 25.46
N THR A 248 8.17 -6.19 24.91
CA THR A 248 7.88 -6.50 23.51
C THR A 248 8.46 -5.44 22.57
N PRO A 249 8.60 -5.71 21.26
CA PRO A 249 8.95 -4.67 20.28
C PRO A 249 7.99 -3.47 20.31
N VAL A 250 6.68 -3.67 20.51
CA VAL A 250 5.69 -2.57 20.62
C VAL A 250 5.89 -1.77 21.89
N GLU A 251 6.19 -2.42 23.02
CA GLU A 251 6.53 -1.72 24.25
C GLU A 251 7.84 -0.92 24.11
N ALA A 252 8.82 -1.39 23.32
CA ALA A 252 10.02 -0.62 22.99
C ALA A 252 9.66 0.67 22.23
N LEU A 253 8.80 0.57 21.20
CA LEU A 253 8.31 1.76 20.47
C LEU A 253 7.60 2.75 21.39
N ALA A 254 6.80 2.24 22.33
CA ALA A 254 6.11 3.09 23.31
C ALA A 254 7.11 3.80 24.26
N ARG A 255 8.12 3.10 24.74
CA ARG A 255 9.18 3.67 25.62
C ARG A 255 10.00 4.72 24.90
N ALA A 256 10.25 4.54 23.60
CA ALA A 256 10.91 5.52 22.76
C ALA A 256 10.04 6.75 22.41
N GLY A 257 8.75 6.77 22.81
CA GLY A 257 7.84 7.88 22.51
C GLY A 257 7.25 7.86 21.10
N LEU A 258 7.41 6.79 20.34
CA LEU A 258 6.86 6.64 18.98
C LEU A 258 5.32 6.46 18.97
N LEU A 259 4.72 6.13 20.10
CA LEU A 259 3.28 6.05 20.31
C LEU A 259 2.68 7.28 20.99
N ASP A 260 3.50 8.31 21.27
CA ASP A 260 3.07 9.55 21.93
C ASP A 260 2.28 10.48 20.99
N GLU A 261 1.67 11.49 21.56
CA GLU A 261 0.96 12.51 20.81
C GLU A 261 1.88 13.25 19.84
N GLY A 262 1.37 13.53 18.64
CA GLY A 262 2.12 14.21 17.58
C GLY A 262 2.96 13.29 16.69
N VAL A 263 3.02 11.98 16.97
CA VAL A 263 3.70 10.99 16.11
C VAL A 263 2.65 10.12 15.39
N GLY A 264 2.66 10.12 14.05
CA GLY A 264 1.97 9.12 13.24
C GLY A 264 2.87 7.91 13.05
N LEU A 265 2.39 6.69 13.28
CA LEU A 265 3.19 5.47 13.20
C LEU A 265 2.53 4.42 12.32
N LEU A 266 3.27 3.93 11.32
CA LEU A 266 2.93 2.76 10.53
C LEU A 266 3.86 1.61 10.92
N ILE A 267 3.30 0.55 11.50
CA ILE A 267 4.02 -0.67 11.87
C ILE A 267 3.84 -1.70 10.76
N ALA A 268 4.93 -2.13 10.15
CA ALA A 268 4.90 -3.26 9.23
C ALA A 268 4.86 -4.58 9.99
N HIS A 269 4.04 -5.52 9.52
CA HIS A 269 3.86 -6.91 9.94
C HIS A 269 2.99 -7.11 11.19
N ALA A 270 3.52 -6.88 12.38
CA ALA A 270 2.83 -7.10 13.66
C ALA A 270 2.25 -8.53 13.81
N THR A 271 2.88 -9.56 13.20
CA THR A 271 2.41 -10.95 13.32
C THR A 271 2.75 -11.57 14.67
N GLY A 272 3.89 -11.16 15.25
CA GLY A 272 4.38 -11.59 16.56
C GLY A 272 3.82 -10.78 17.74
N LEU A 273 2.72 -10.01 17.58
CA LEU A 273 2.12 -9.26 18.68
C LEU A 273 1.78 -10.16 19.88
N ASP A 274 2.22 -9.77 21.06
CA ASP A 274 1.62 -10.23 22.31
C ASP A 274 0.33 -9.43 22.56
N THR A 275 -0.80 -9.96 22.12
CA THR A 275 -2.07 -9.24 22.16
C THR A 275 -2.49 -8.81 23.57
N ALA A 276 -2.05 -9.56 24.62
CA ALA A 276 -2.36 -9.20 26.00
C ALA A 276 -1.58 -7.97 26.48
N ARG A 277 -0.32 -7.83 26.04
CA ARG A 277 0.56 -6.73 26.42
C ARG A 277 0.43 -5.54 25.46
N ASP A 278 0.42 -5.80 24.16
CA ASP A 278 0.56 -4.76 23.13
C ASP A 278 -0.74 -4.02 22.81
N LEU A 279 -1.90 -4.71 22.79
CA LEU A 279 -3.17 -4.05 22.46
C LEU A 279 -3.54 -2.92 23.43
N PRO A 280 -3.35 -3.03 24.77
CA PRO A 280 -3.59 -1.90 25.67
C PRO A 280 -2.72 -0.68 25.36
N VAL A 281 -1.47 -0.91 24.88
CA VAL A 281 -0.52 0.14 24.51
C VAL A 281 -0.98 0.80 23.20
N LEU A 282 -1.26 0.01 22.18
CA LEU A 282 -1.72 0.48 20.87
C LEU A 282 -3.07 1.24 20.95
N ARG A 283 -4.00 0.78 21.80
CA ARG A 283 -5.30 1.47 22.01
C ARG A 283 -5.15 2.91 22.49
N ARG A 284 -4.12 3.22 23.29
CA ARG A 284 -3.84 4.59 23.74
C ARG A 284 -3.38 5.50 22.61
N ALA A 285 -2.77 4.91 21.58
CA ALA A 285 -2.29 5.60 20.39
C ALA A 285 -3.26 5.50 19.19
N ARG A 286 -4.49 4.98 19.37
CA ARG A 286 -5.47 4.85 18.26
C ARG A 286 -5.67 6.20 17.57
N GLY A 287 -5.82 6.16 16.25
CA GLY A 287 -5.90 7.36 15.40
C GLY A 287 -4.54 7.95 15.00
N ARG A 288 -3.45 7.40 15.55
CA ARG A 288 -2.07 7.76 15.20
C ARG A 288 -1.22 6.56 14.79
N VAL A 289 -1.63 5.35 15.17
CA VAL A 289 -0.95 4.10 14.81
C VAL A 289 -1.79 3.31 13.82
N ALA A 290 -1.13 2.67 12.87
CA ALA A 290 -1.70 1.73 11.92
C ALA A 290 -0.74 0.57 11.69
N VAL A 291 -1.25 -0.53 11.13
CA VAL A 291 -0.48 -1.74 10.81
C VAL A 291 -0.58 -2.03 9.32
N ALA A 292 0.53 -2.45 8.70
CA ALA A 292 0.58 -2.96 7.33
C ALA A 292 0.76 -4.48 7.35
N SER A 293 -0.15 -5.23 6.73
CA SER A 293 -0.17 -6.70 6.73
C SER A 293 0.16 -7.27 5.36
N ALA A 294 1.20 -8.12 5.27
CA ALA A 294 1.70 -8.77 4.06
C ALA A 294 1.53 -10.31 4.13
N PRO A 295 0.32 -10.84 4.04
CA PRO A 295 -0.01 -12.22 4.43
C PRO A 295 0.73 -13.29 3.65
N ARG A 296 1.07 -13.06 2.38
CA ARG A 296 1.79 -14.05 1.56
C ARG A 296 3.19 -14.33 2.10
N GLY A 297 3.95 -13.28 2.44
CA GLY A 297 5.28 -13.43 3.02
C GLY A 297 5.24 -14.25 4.30
N TYR A 298 4.28 -13.99 5.18
CA TYR A 298 4.11 -14.75 6.43
C TYR A 298 3.84 -16.23 6.18
N LEU A 299 2.95 -16.54 5.23
CA LEU A 299 2.66 -17.93 4.85
C LEU A 299 3.87 -18.64 4.26
N LYS A 300 4.72 -17.94 3.50
CA LYS A 300 5.96 -18.48 2.94
C LYS A 300 7.00 -18.80 4.03
N PHE A 301 7.14 -17.93 5.04
CA PHE A 301 8.04 -18.17 6.17
C PHE A 301 7.46 -19.10 7.24
N GLY A 302 6.19 -19.51 7.10
CA GLY A 302 5.50 -20.31 8.11
C GLY A 302 5.23 -19.54 9.41
N TRP A 303 5.12 -18.22 9.34
CA TRP A 303 4.82 -17.36 10.48
C TRP A 303 3.31 -17.25 10.74
N ASP A 304 2.98 -16.75 11.93
CA ASP A 304 1.63 -16.33 12.24
C ASP A 304 1.18 -15.18 11.32
N THR A 305 -0.13 -14.94 11.25
CA THR A 305 -0.66 -13.80 10.49
C THR A 305 -0.97 -12.64 11.42
N THR A 306 -0.94 -11.41 10.90
CA THR A 306 -1.37 -10.22 11.63
C THR A 306 -2.73 -10.44 12.28
N PRO A 307 -2.92 -10.18 13.59
CA PRO A 307 -4.18 -10.41 14.30
C PRO A 307 -5.22 -9.32 13.98
N VAL A 308 -5.77 -9.35 12.75
CA VAL A 308 -6.61 -8.30 12.18
C VAL A 308 -7.86 -8.05 13.03
N ARG A 309 -8.50 -9.11 13.58
CA ARG A 309 -9.69 -8.96 14.44
C ARG A 309 -9.37 -8.12 15.68
N ALA A 310 -8.33 -8.49 16.39
CA ALA A 310 -7.94 -7.82 17.63
C ALA A 310 -7.55 -6.35 17.40
N LEU A 311 -6.84 -6.06 16.30
CA LEU A 311 -6.48 -4.70 15.90
C LEU A 311 -7.70 -3.87 15.51
N ARG A 312 -8.63 -4.42 14.72
CA ARG A 312 -9.90 -3.73 14.36
C ARG A 312 -10.74 -3.41 15.59
N GLU A 313 -10.91 -4.37 16.51
CA GLU A 313 -11.63 -4.18 17.78
C GLU A 313 -10.93 -3.14 18.67
N ALA A 314 -9.61 -2.99 18.54
CA ALA A 314 -8.85 -1.93 19.21
C ALA A 314 -8.97 -0.56 18.52
N GLY A 315 -9.60 -0.48 17.33
CA GLY A 315 -9.72 0.74 16.53
C GLY A 315 -8.43 1.12 15.82
N ILE A 316 -7.56 0.15 15.53
CA ILE A 316 -6.29 0.32 14.81
C ILE A 316 -6.53 -0.05 13.34
N PRO A 317 -6.31 0.87 12.38
CA PRO A 317 -6.38 0.56 10.95
C PRO A 317 -5.34 -0.51 10.58
N VAL A 318 -5.77 -1.48 9.76
CA VAL A 318 -4.90 -2.47 9.14
C VAL A 318 -4.99 -2.31 7.63
N GLY A 319 -3.92 -1.85 7.01
CA GLY A 319 -3.78 -1.77 5.57
C GLY A 319 -3.15 -3.04 5.00
N LEU A 320 -3.38 -3.29 3.70
CA LEU A 320 -2.78 -4.41 2.99
C LEU A 320 -1.41 -4.02 2.44
N ALA A 321 -0.51 -4.98 2.43
CA ALA A 321 0.86 -4.82 2.00
C ALA A 321 1.34 -6.06 1.24
N THR A 322 2.47 -5.91 0.55
CA THR A 322 3.13 -7.04 -0.10
C THR A 322 4.46 -7.38 0.52
N ASP A 323 5.08 -6.44 1.27
CA ASP A 323 6.49 -6.51 1.57
C ASP A 323 7.35 -6.45 0.29
N GLY A 324 8.65 -6.75 0.34
CA GLY A 324 9.51 -6.80 -0.84
C GLY A 324 9.27 -8.03 -1.71
N ALA A 325 9.56 -7.93 -3.01
CA ALA A 325 9.44 -9.07 -3.92
C ALA A 325 10.48 -10.18 -3.65
N ALA A 326 11.48 -9.93 -2.82
CA ALA A 326 12.42 -10.95 -2.36
C ALA A 326 11.77 -11.92 -1.35
N SER A 327 10.84 -11.43 -0.50
CA SER A 327 10.12 -12.23 0.49
C SER A 327 8.75 -12.70 0.00
N ASN A 328 8.06 -11.87 -0.78
CA ASN A 328 6.67 -12.10 -1.22
C ASN A 328 6.54 -12.61 -2.66
N ASN A 329 7.55 -12.47 -3.49
CA ASN A 329 7.61 -12.72 -4.94
C ASN A 329 6.77 -11.78 -5.80
N THR A 330 5.63 -11.26 -5.36
CA THR A 330 4.75 -10.38 -6.13
C THR A 330 4.50 -9.06 -5.38
N LEU A 331 4.15 -8.00 -6.12
CA LEU A 331 3.64 -6.75 -5.55
C LEU A 331 2.12 -6.65 -5.74
N ASP A 332 1.44 -7.81 -5.64
CA ASP A 332 0.02 -7.99 -5.92
C ASP A 332 -0.82 -7.79 -4.64
N VAL A 333 -1.38 -6.59 -4.48
CA VAL A 333 -2.30 -6.26 -3.38
C VAL A 333 -3.63 -7.00 -3.52
N TRP A 334 -4.02 -7.38 -4.74
CA TRP A 334 -5.21 -8.19 -4.98
C TRP A 334 -5.09 -9.56 -4.30
N GLU A 335 -3.93 -10.19 -4.46
CA GLU A 335 -3.62 -11.43 -3.78
C GLU A 335 -3.59 -11.26 -2.26
N SER A 336 -2.96 -10.17 -1.77
CA SER A 336 -2.93 -9.85 -0.33
C SER A 336 -4.34 -9.69 0.25
N MET A 337 -5.28 -9.10 -0.50
CA MET A 337 -6.68 -8.97 -0.11
C MET A 337 -7.36 -10.34 0.02
N THR A 338 -7.21 -11.18 -0.98
CA THR A 338 -7.79 -12.54 -0.98
C THR A 338 -7.21 -13.39 0.15
N LEU A 339 -5.87 -13.38 0.32
CA LEU A 339 -5.20 -14.12 1.37
C LEU A 339 -5.60 -13.63 2.77
N THR A 340 -5.71 -12.32 2.97
CA THR A 340 -6.21 -11.77 4.26
C THR A 340 -7.60 -12.28 4.55
N ALA A 341 -8.53 -12.23 3.59
CA ALA A 341 -9.89 -12.72 3.79
C ALA A 341 -9.93 -14.21 4.16
N LEU A 342 -9.09 -15.04 3.53
CA LEU A 342 -9.07 -16.49 3.74
C LEU A 342 -8.34 -16.88 5.03
N THR A 343 -7.15 -16.33 5.26
CA THR A 343 -6.34 -16.65 6.45
C THR A 343 -7.03 -16.22 7.74
N GLN A 344 -7.67 -15.05 7.75
CA GLN A 344 -8.41 -14.59 8.92
C GLN A 344 -9.62 -15.49 9.24
N LYS A 345 -10.39 -15.96 8.24
CA LYS A 345 -11.45 -16.96 8.47
C LYS A 345 -10.87 -18.27 9.03
N HIS A 346 -9.74 -18.71 8.51
CA HIS A 346 -9.08 -19.93 8.95
C HIS A 346 -8.56 -19.82 10.39
N THR A 347 -7.84 -18.74 10.71
CA THR A 347 -7.26 -18.49 12.04
C THR A 347 -8.35 -18.35 13.11
N GLU A 348 -9.39 -17.59 12.81
CA GLU A 348 -10.51 -17.34 13.72
C GLU A 348 -11.49 -18.52 13.78
N ARG A 349 -11.39 -19.49 12.86
CA ARG A 349 -12.35 -20.60 12.68
C ARG A 349 -13.79 -20.10 12.53
N ASP A 350 -13.96 -18.97 11.89
CA ASP A 350 -15.23 -18.27 11.71
C ASP A 350 -15.41 -17.88 10.22
N PRO A 351 -16.26 -18.60 9.46
CA PRO A 351 -16.48 -18.29 8.05
C PRO A 351 -17.19 -16.94 7.82
N THR A 352 -17.79 -16.37 8.86
CA THR A 352 -18.50 -15.08 8.80
C THR A 352 -17.57 -13.88 9.08
N TRP A 353 -16.39 -14.14 9.65
CA TRP A 353 -15.41 -13.11 9.94
C TRP A 353 -14.66 -12.65 8.68
N LEU A 354 -14.38 -11.36 8.62
CA LEU A 354 -13.77 -10.66 7.50
C LEU A 354 -14.50 -10.96 6.18
N THR A 355 -15.71 -10.40 6.06
CA THR A 355 -16.51 -10.49 4.84
C THR A 355 -15.79 -9.89 3.64
N ALA A 356 -16.23 -10.22 2.41
CA ALA A 356 -15.68 -9.66 1.19
C ALA A 356 -15.70 -8.12 1.19
N ARG A 357 -16.79 -7.48 1.67
CA ARG A 357 -16.85 -6.02 1.82
C ARG A 357 -15.79 -5.48 2.78
N GLN A 358 -15.53 -6.18 3.88
CA GLN A 358 -14.47 -5.79 4.82
C GLN A 358 -13.07 -5.97 4.21
N ALA A 359 -12.84 -7.02 3.41
CA ALA A 359 -11.57 -7.21 2.71
C ALA A 359 -11.31 -6.10 1.66
N LEU A 360 -12.34 -5.70 0.91
CA LEU A 360 -12.28 -4.54 0.01
C LEU A 360 -11.99 -3.24 0.77
N ASP A 361 -12.61 -3.03 1.94
CA ASP A 361 -12.33 -1.88 2.80
C ASP A 361 -10.86 -1.86 3.24
N HIS A 362 -10.28 -3.03 3.60
CA HIS A 362 -8.86 -3.14 3.92
C HIS A 362 -7.95 -2.79 2.72
N ALA A 363 -8.33 -3.15 1.49
CA ALA A 363 -7.56 -2.83 0.29
C ALA A 363 -7.66 -1.37 -0.15
N THR A 364 -8.65 -0.63 0.34
CA THR A 364 -9.00 0.74 -0.08
C THR A 364 -8.91 1.72 1.09
N LEU A 365 -10.01 2.01 1.80
CA LEU A 365 -10.07 3.07 2.81
C LEU A 365 -9.21 2.79 4.05
N GLN A 366 -9.16 1.54 4.55
CA GLN A 366 -8.30 1.22 5.70
C GLN A 366 -6.82 1.36 5.34
N SER A 367 -6.42 0.94 4.13
CA SER A 367 -5.07 1.15 3.62
C SER A 367 -4.74 2.64 3.45
N ALA A 368 -5.68 3.44 2.94
CA ALA A 368 -5.51 4.89 2.84
C ALA A 368 -5.33 5.54 4.22
N CYS A 369 -6.13 5.12 5.20
CA CYS A 369 -5.97 5.57 6.60
C CYS A 369 -4.62 5.13 7.19
N ALA A 370 -4.19 3.91 6.91
CA ALA A 370 -2.92 3.36 7.43
C ALA A 370 -1.71 4.17 6.96
N VAL A 371 -1.68 4.61 5.71
CA VAL A 371 -0.61 5.46 5.17
C VAL A 371 -0.85 6.97 5.37
N GLY A 372 -1.87 7.35 6.16
CA GLY A 372 -2.16 8.75 6.49
C GLY A 372 -2.85 9.55 5.36
N LEU A 373 -3.35 8.90 4.32
CA LEU A 373 -3.96 9.53 3.13
C LEU A 373 -5.48 9.35 3.05
N GLY A 374 -6.16 8.88 4.09
CA GLY A 374 -7.61 8.59 4.07
C GLY A 374 -8.53 9.78 3.80
N ARG A 375 -8.00 11.03 3.80
CA ARG A 375 -8.74 12.25 3.39
C ARG A 375 -8.49 12.65 1.94
N GLU A 376 -7.60 11.95 1.23
CA GLU A 376 -7.22 12.25 -0.16
C GLU A 376 -7.61 11.12 -1.11
N VAL A 377 -7.45 9.85 -0.68
CA VAL A 377 -7.67 8.65 -1.50
C VAL A 377 -8.39 7.54 -0.71
N GLY A 378 -8.66 6.41 -1.34
CA GLY A 378 -9.24 5.20 -0.72
C GLY A 378 -10.76 5.11 -0.85
N SER A 379 -11.42 6.09 -1.45
CA SER A 379 -12.85 6.08 -1.80
C SER A 379 -13.09 6.83 -3.09
N LEU A 380 -14.15 6.50 -3.82
CA LEU A 380 -14.63 7.32 -4.94
C LEU A 380 -15.70 8.28 -4.40
N ALA A 381 -15.28 9.50 -4.07
CA ALA A 381 -16.16 10.55 -3.57
C ALA A 381 -15.74 11.92 -4.08
N GLU A 382 -16.69 12.85 -4.18
CA GLU A 382 -16.42 14.22 -4.61
C GLU A 382 -15.36 14.89 -3.74
N GLY A 383 -14.44 15.59 -4.40
CA GLY A 383 -13.32 16.29 -3.77
C GLY A 383 -12.09 15.43 -3.49
N LEU A 384 -12.19 14.10 -3.47
CA LEU A 384 -11.04 13.21 -3.33
C LEU A 384 -10.21 13.15 -4.62
N ARG A 385 -8.96 12.71 -4.51
CA ARG A 385 -8.09 12.47 -5.65
C ARG A 385 -8.68 11.42 -6.57
N ALA A 386 -8.55 11.64 -7.87
CA ALA A 386 -9.00 10.70 -8.88
C ALA A 386 -7.95 9.58 -9.09
N ASP A 387 -7.73 8.81 -8.03
CA ASP A 387 -6.96 7.57 -8.04
C ASP A 387 -7.96 6.43 -8.21
N ILE A 388 -8.12 5.94 -9.44
CA ILE A 388 -9.22 5.06 -9.88
C ILE A 388 -8.67 3.89 -10.67
N ILE A 389 -9.23 2.71 -10.47
CA ILE A 389 -8.98 1.54 -11.34
C ILE A 389 -10.30 1.04 -11.93
N LEU A 390 -10.23 0.54 -13.16
CA LEU A 390 -11.33 -0.17 -13.78
C LEU A 390 -11.00 -1.66 -13.88
N VAL A 391 -11.86 -2.48 -13.33
CA VAL A 391 -11.72 -3.94 -13.28
C VAL A 391 -12.71 -4.56 -14.24
N ASP A 392 -12.23 -5.26 -15.26
CA ASP A 392 -13.05 -5.95 -16.23
C ASP A 392 -13.67 -7.22 -15.60
N LEU A 393 -14.99 -7.30 -15.61
CA LEU A 393 -15.75 -8.42 -15.06
C LEU A 393 -16.33 -9.35 -16.13
N SER A 394 -15.92 -9.19 -17.39
CA SER A 394 -16.46 -9.98 -18.51
C SER A 394 -15.85 -11.39 -18.62
N GLY A 395 -14.77 -11.66 -17.87
CA GLY A 395 -14.07 -12.94 -17.90
C GLY A 395 -14.90 -14.13 -17.36
N PRO A 396 -14.65 -15.36 -17.83
CA PRO A 396 -15.41 -16.54 -17.39
C PRO A 396 -15.25 -16.85 -15.89
N HIS A 397 -14.16 -16.41 -15.25
CA HIS A 397 -13.90 -16.62 -13.83
C HIS A 397 -14.57 -15.57 -12.94
N THR A 398 -15.06 -14.46 -13.51
CA THR A 398 -15.80 -13.42 -12.80
C THR A 398 -17.32 -13.50 -13.03
N GLN A 399 -17.79 -14.37 -13.94
CA GLN A 399 -19.20 -14.55 -14.28
C GLN A 399 -19.77 -15.88 -13.74
N PRO A 400 -21.06 -15.91 -13.36
CA PRO A 400 -21.98 -14.79 -13.20
C PRO A 400 -21.71 -13.99 -11.91
N VAL A 401 -22.03 -12.70 -11.90
CA VAL A 401 -21.91 -11.83 -10.71
C VAL A 401 -23.21 -11.88 -9.89
N HIS A 402 -23.20 -12.55 -8.74
CA HIS A 402 -24.31 -12.56 -7.78
C HIS A 402 -24.09 -11.55 -6.64
N ASP A 403 -22.85 -11.41 -6.18
CA ASP A 403 -22.39 -10.40 -5.23
C ASP A 403 -21.08 -9.82 -5.74
N LEU A 404 -21.08 -8.53 -6.03
CA LEU A 404 -19.92 -7.88 -6.63
C LEU A 404 -18.72 -7.86 -5.67
N ALA A 405 -18.94 -7.68 -4.37
CA ALA A 405 -17.85 -7.71 -3.40
C ALA A 405 -17.21 -9.10 -3.33
N ALA A 406 -18.02 -10.16 -3.33
CA ALA A 406 -17.51 -11.54 -3.35
C ALA A 406 -16.74 -11.84 -4.65
N THR A 407 -17.27 -11.40 -5.79
CA THR A 407 -16.60 -11.55 -7.10
C THR A 407 -15.25 -10.84 -7.10
N LEU A 408 -15.19 -9.59 -6.65
CA LEU A 408 -13.96 -8.80 -6.60
C LEU A 408 -12.90 -9.43 -5.68
N VAL A 409 -13.29 -9.96 -4.51
CA VAL A 409 -12.33 -10.50 -3.54
C VAL A 409 -11.89 -11.92 -3.86
N HIS A 410 -12.81 -12.78 -4.30
CA HIS A 410 -12.53 -14.21 -4.40
C HIS A 410 -12.34 -14.72 -5.83
N SER A 411 -12.88 -14.02 -6.83
CA SER A 411 -12.84 -14.44 -8.24
C SER A 411 -11.92 -13.58 -9.09
N ALA A 412 -12.06 -12.24 -9.03
CA ALA A 412 -11.21 -11.33 -9.79
C ALA A 412 -9.73 -11.41 -9.36
N ARG A 413 -8.86 -10.98 -10.25
CA ARG A 413 -7.39 -11.03 -10.11
C ARG A 413 -6.78 -9.70 -10.57
N SER A 414 -5.53 -9.48 -10.25
CA SER A 414 -4.80 -8.28 -10.69
C SER A 414 -4.73 -8.14 -12.23
N PHE A 415 -4.80 -9.22 -12.97
CA PHE A 415 -4.83 -9.18 -14.45
C PHE A 415 -6.19 -8.74 -15.03
N ASP A 416 -7.25 -8.63 -14.21
CA ASP A 416 -8.54 -8.09 -14.64
C ASP A 416 -8.59 -6.55 -14.53
N VAL A 417 -7.59 -5.92 -13.90
CA VAL A 417 -7.46 -4.46 -13.88
C VAL A 417 -7.16 -3.99 -15.29
N ARG A 418 -8.13 -3.33 -15.93
CA ARG A 418 -8.04 -2.84 -17.31
C ARG A 418 -7.33 -1.50 -17.40
N ASP A 419 -7.74 -0.55 -16.58
CA ASP A 419 -7.22 0.81 -16.57
C ASP A 419 -6.78 1.21 -15.16
N THR A 420 -5.71 2.01 -15.07
CA THR A 420 -5.19 2.57 -13.82
C THR A 420 -4.97 4.07 -13.98
N ILE A 421 -5.55 4.85 -13.09
CA ILE A 421 -5.59 6.31 -13.13
C ILE A 421 -5.11 6.85 -11.79
N VAL A 422 -4.21 7.85 -11.80
CA VAL A 422 -3.69 8.53 -10.60
C VAL A 422 -3.75 10.05 -10.81
N ASP A 423 -4.35 10.77 -9.86
CA ASP A 423 -4.62 12.22 -10.00
C ASP A 423 -5.30 12.55 -11.34
N GLY A 424 -6.22 11.70 -11.81
CA GLY A 424 -6.90 11.87 -13.10
C GLY A 424 -6.06 11.57 -14.33
N ARG A 425 -4.76 11.24 -14.18
CA ARG A 425 -3.89 10.86 -15.28
C ARG A 425 -3.95 9.35 -15.51
N VAL A 426 -4.23 8.92 -16.72
CA VAL A 426 -4.23 7.51 -17.11
C VAL A 426 -2.79 7.00 -17.17
N LEU A 427 -2.43 6.04 -16.31
CA LEU A 427 -1.11 5.40 -16.28
C LEU A 427 -1.08 4.06 -17.01
N MET A 428 -2.23 3.39 -17.09
CA MET A 428 -2.44 2.17 -17.86
C MET A 428 -3.80 2.23 -18.54
N ARG A 429 -3.87 1.83 -19.80
CA ARG A 429 -5.09 1.69 -20.59
C ARG A 429 -5.13 0.34 -21.27
N ASP A 430 -6.27 -0.34 -21.20
CA ASP A 430 -6.47 -1.66 -21.81
C ASP A 430 -5.29 -2.61 -21.51
N ARG A 431 -4.82 -2.63 -20.27
CA ARG A 431 -3.69 -3.42 -19.76
C ARG A 431 -2.30 -2.99 -20.24
N GLU A 432 -2.17 -1.92 -21.02
CA GLU A 432 -0.87 -1.41 -21.50
C GLU A 432 -0.41 -0.25 -20.63
N PRO A 433 0.69 -0.40 -19.84
CA PRO A 433 1.31 0.68 -19.12
C PRO A 433 1.83 1.77 -20.07
N LEU A 434 1.51 3.03 -19.76
CA LEU A 434 1.85 4.17 -20.62
C LEU A 434 3.14 4.91 -20.20
N THR A 435 3.65 4.61 -19.01
CA THR A 435 4.72 5.40 -18.37
C THR A 435 6.03 4.62 -18.15
N VAL A 436 6.08 3.32 -18.45
CA VAL A 436 7.25 2.48 -18.22
C VAL A 436 7.54 1.60 -19.42
N ASP A 437 8.75 1.65 -19.97
CA ASP A 437 9.26 0.68 -20.97
C ASP A 437 9.67 -0.62 -20.26
N VAL A 438 8.68 -1.47 -19.96
CA VAL A 438 8.92 -2.75 -19.27
C VAL A 438 9.93 -3.65 -19.99
N PRO A 439 9.87 -3.87 -21.32
CA PRO A 439 10.86 -4.69 -22.02
C PRO A 439 12.29 -4.15 -21.91
N GLY A 440 12.46 -2.83 -21.96
CA GLY A 440 13.75 -2.17 -21.81
C GLY A 440 14.33 -2.36 -20.43
N VAL A 441 13.52 -2.10 -19.39
CA VAL A 441 13.90 -2.27 -17.99
C VAL A 441 14.29 -3.72 -17.68
N VAL A 442 13.52 -4.71 -18.14
CA VAL A 442 13.81 -6.14 -17.94
C VAL A 442 15.12 -6.55 -18.59
N ARG A 443 15.37 -6.13 -19.85
CA ARG A 443 16.62 -6.47 -20.54
C ARG A 443 17.84 -5.94 -19.79
N GLU A 444 17.78 -4.67 -19.35
CA GLU A 444 18.91 -4.04 -18.67
C GLU A 444 19.14 -4.63 -17.27
N LEU A 445 18.06 -4.83 -16.50
CA LEU A 445 18.15 -5.44 -15.18
C LEU A 445 18.78 -6.84 -15.26
N ASN A 446 18.33 -7.68 -16.20
CA ASN A 446 18.88 -9.02 -16.40
C ASN A 446 20.38 -9.01 -16.73
N ALA A 447 20.87 -7.99 -17.43
CA ALA A 447 22.31 -7.86 -17.71
C ALA A 447 23.15 -7.54 -16.46
N LEU A 448 22.53 -6.97 -15.42
CA LEU A 448 23.20 -6.62 -14.15
C LEU A 448 23.15 -7.74 -13.10
N LEU A 449 22.26 -8.74 -13.27
CA LEU A 449 22.07 -9.79 -12.26
C LEU A 449 23.35 -10.56 -11.90
N PRO A 450 24.27 -10.94 -12.83
CA PRO A 450 25.46 -11.68 -12.45
C PRO A 450 26.35 -10.95 -11.44
N ALA A 451 26.45 -9.63 -11.54
CA ALA A 451 27.21 -8.82 -10.59
C ALA A 451 26.42 -8.60 -9.28
N LEU A 452 25.10 -8.48 -9.39
CA LEU A 452 24.22 -8.27 -8.23
C LEU A 452 24.24 -9.47 -7.27
N VAL A 453 24.19 -10.70 -7.80
CA VAL A 453 24.08 -11.91 -6.98
C VAL A 453 25.40 -12.45 -6.47
N ASP A 454 26.53 -11.81 -6.80
CA ASP A 454 27.86 -12.23 -6.32
C ASP A 454 27.98 -12.03 -4.81
N ARG A 455 28.21 -13.09 -4.07
CA ARG A 455 28.40 -13.10 -2.61
C ARG A 455 29.83 -13.52 -2.23
N SER A 456 30.72 -13.70 -3.19
CA SER A 456 32.09 -14.20 -2.98
C SER A 456 32.95 -13.22 -2.15
N HIS A 457 32.56 -11.95 -2.08
CA HIS A 457 33.28 -10.89 -1.34
C HIS A 457 33.08 -10.94 0.19
N GLY A 458 32.13 -11.73 0.71
CA GLY A 458 31.85 -11.90 2.14
C GLY A 458 31.30 -10.65 2.87
N LYS A 459 30.92 -9.60 2.14
CA LYS A 459 30.32 -8.39 2.73
C LYS A 459 28.81 -8.57 2.92
N ARG A 460 28.22 -7.87 3.89
CA ARG A 460 26.79 -7.75 4.12
C ARG A 460 26.46 -6.36 4.69
N ILE A 461 25.23 -5.89 4.51
CA ILE A 461 24.82 -4.57 5.00
C ILE A 461 24.51 -4.55 6.49
N GLN A 462 24.08 -5.68 7.07
CA GLN A 462 23.70 -5.85 8.47
C GLN A 462 23.79 -7.32 8.88
N GLU A 463 23.58 -7.62 10.17
CA GLU A 463 23.45 -8.95 10.74
C GLU A 463 22.07 -9.10 11.40
N TYR A 464 21.39 -10.22 11.08
CA TYR A 464 20.14 -10.60 11.71
C TYR A 464 20.44 -11.50 12.91
N GLU A 465 20.07 -11.04 14.08
CA GLU A 465 20.24 -11.77 15.36
C GLU A 465 18.93 -12.35 15.91
N GLY A 466 17.81 -12.21 15.15
CA GLY A 466 16.51 -12.73 15.51
C GLY A 466 15.71 -11.85 16.47
#